data_ed944d4ffa9a6ff34c80a7e2f6e893c0
#
_entry.id   ed944d4ffa9a6ff34c80a7e2f6e893c0
#
_cell.length_a   1.000
_cell.length_b   1.000
_cell.length_c   1.000
_cell.angle_alpha   90.00
_cell.angle_beta   90.00
_cell.angle_gamma   90.00
#
_symmetry.space_group_name_H-M   'P 1'
#
loop_
_entity.id
_entity.type
_entity.pdbx_description
1 polymer ?
#
loop_
_entity_poly.entity_id
_entity_poly.type
_entity_poly.pdbx_seq_one_letter_code
_entity_poly.pdbx_strand_id
1 'polypeptide(L)'
;MLKKKLALVLAMAMAASLALTGCGNPHASSSGSGSGSGSGGTSAAAPSGGSGETAVLATGGSTGTYYGVGSGMCTVLNPIIGDVLNMTATSTGASKENVQGITDGKYQLAILQSDVLTYAHNGQDMFEEPETDALWVAGLYNETVQITARGGITDVSELAGKTVCVGDRGSGTEFNARQVLEAYGMTYDDINVTYGSFGDASEQLKNGQIDAAFTVAGAPTVAITELATS
;
A
#
# COMPACT_ATOMS: atom_id res chain seq x y z
N MET A 1 4.09 31.79 15.62
CA MET A 1 4.32 32.06 14.19
C MET A 1 3.37 31.27 13.29
N LEU A 2 2.82 30.16 13.74
CA LEU A 2 1.90 29.29 12.96
C LEU A 2 0.56 29.96 12.60
N LYS A 3 -0.02 30.77 13.50
CA LYS A 3 -1.31 31.46 13.27
C LYS A 3 -1.28 32.54 12.17
N LYS A 4 -0.10 33.07 11.82
CA LYS A 4 0.04 34.07 10.74
C LYS A 4 0.22 33.45 9.35
N LYS A 5 0.66 32.19 9.25
CA LYS A 5 0.78 31.45 7.98
C LYS A 5 -0.55 30.88 7.52
N LEU A 6 -1.44 30.53 8.46
CA LEU A 6 -2.77 30.01 8.14
C LEU A 6 -3.70 31.08 7.56
N ALA A 7 -3.55 32.35 7.99
CA ALA A 7 -4.35 33.46 7.46
C ALA A 7 -3.97 33.90 6.03
N LEU A 8 -2.73 33.63 5.60
CA LEU A 8 -2.25 34.01 4.26
C LEU A 8 -2.69 33.03 3.18
N VAL A 9 -2.86 31.74 3.53
CA VAL A 9 -3.34 30.70 2.59
C VAL A 9 -4.84 30.81 2.34
N LEU A 10 -5.61 31.26 3.32
CA LEU A 10 -7.06 31.46 3.17
C LEU A 10 -7.42 32.68 2.29
N ALA A 11 -6.54 33.67 2.20
CA ALA A 11 -6.78 34.91 1.41
C ALA A 11 -6.51 34.73 -0.10
N MET A 12 -5.74 33.72 -0.54
CA MET A 12 -5.48 33.47 -1.95
C MET A 12 -6.51 32.55 -2.65
N ALA A 13 -7.36 31.87 -1.90
CA ALA A 13 -8.37 30.96 -2.45
C ALA A 13 -9.65 31.65 -2.93
N MET A 14 -9.87 32.94 -2.62
CA MET A 14 -11.11 33.68 -2.95
C MET A 14 -11.00 34.58 -4.20
N ALA A 15 -9.89 34.59 -4.92
CA ALA A 15 -9.71 35.48 -6.08
C ALA A 15 -9.84 34.81 -7.46
N ALA A 16 -10.17 33.51 -7.54
CA ALA A 16 -10.15 32.75 -8.81
C ALA A 16 -11.52 32.27 -9.31
N SER A 17 -12.65 32.76 -8.76
CA SER A 17 -14.00 32.28 -9.15
C SER A 17 -14.91 33.33 -9.79
N LEU A 18 -14.40 34.15 -10.73
CA LEU A 18 -15.23 35.07 -11.54
C LEU A 18 -14.65 35.17 -12.93
N ALA A 19 -15.04 34.26 -13.81
CA ALA A 19 -15.24 34.48 -15.26
C ALA A 19 -15.42 33.13 -15.97
N LEU A 20 -16.65 32.83 -16.36
CA LEU A 20 -17.01 32.23 -17.65
C LEU A 20 -18.48 31.82 -17.66
N THR A 21 -19.34 32.84 -17.88
CA THR A 21 -20.66 32.61 -18.45
C THR A 21 -20.55 32.88 -19.93
N GLY A 22 -20.86 31.90 -20.75
CA GLY A 22 -20.94 32.03 -22.22
C GLY A 22 -21.89 30.99 -22.79
N CYS A 23 -23.03 31.50 -23.27
CA CYS A 23 -24.16 30.79 -23.84
C CYS A 23 -23.89 30.06 -25.17
N GLY A 24 -24.72 29.06 -25.47
CA GLY A 24 -24.93 28.64 -26.86
C GLY A 24 -25.51 27.24 -27.02
N ASN A 25 -26.83 27.15 -27.20
CA ASN A 25 -27.59 26.02 -27.76
C ASN A 25 -28.04 26.43 -29.17
N PRO A 26 -28.67 25.63 -30.07
CA PRO A 26 -29.06 24.20 -30.11
C PRO A 26 -28.93 23.52 -31.52
N HIS A 27 -29.52 22.33 -31.65
CA HIS A 27 -29.91 21.51 -32.83
C HIS A 27 -28.95 20.35 -33.20
N ALA A 28 -29.36 19.18 -33.53
CA ALA A 28 -30.56 18.42 -33.81
C ALA A 28 -30.14 16.99 -34.19
N SER A 29 -30.95 16.04 -33.82
CA SER A 29 -31.22 14.70 -34.37
C SER A 29 -30.29 14.05 -35.41
N SER A 30 -29.85 12.82 -35.18
CA SER A 30 -30.13 11.69 -36.05
C SER A 30 -29.71 10.34 -35.48
N SER A 31 -30.53 9.38 -35.71
CA SER A 31 -30.51 7.95 -35.38
C SER A 31 -29.34 7.20 -36.02
N GLY A 32 -28.77 6.23 -35.26
CA GLY A 32 -27.83 5.24 -35.80
C GLY A 32 -27.68 4.05 -34.86
N SER A 33 -28.36 2.92 -35.21
CA SER A 33 -28.19 1.62 -34.55
C SER A 33 -26.80 1.06 -34.78
N GLY A 34 -26.13 0.57 -33.70
CA GLY A 34 -24.89 -0.17 -33.79
C GLY A 34 -24.73 -1.06 -32.58
N SER A 35 -25.01 -2.38 -32.74
CA SER A 35 -24.69 -3.41 -31.80
C SER A 35 -23.19 -3.56 -31.65
N GLY A 36 -22.69 -3.46 -30.41
CA GLY A 36 -21.31 -3.75 -30.06
C GLY A 36 -21.25 -4.38 -28.67
N SER A 37 -21.02 -5.68 -28.61
CA SER A 37 -20.67 -6.41 -27.39
C SER A 37 -19.42 -5.84 -26.77
N GLY A 38 -19.52 -5.25 -25.58
CA GLY A 38 -18.43 -4.75 -24.78
C GLY A 38 -18.37 -5.49 -23.45
N SER A 39 -17.29 -6.21 -23.26
CA SER A 39 -16.88 -6.90 -22.04
C SER A 39 -17.05 -6.01 -20.82
N GLY A 40 -17.78 -6.48 -19.81
CA GLY A 40 -18.04 -5.78 -18.56
C GLY A 40 -16.80 -5.75 -17.68
N GLY A 41 -16.08 -4.66 -17.69
CA GLY A 41 -15.17 -4.30 -16.61
C GLY A 41 -16.03 -3.84 -15.43
N THR A 42 -16.00 -4.56 -14.32
CA THR A 42 -16.56 -4.12 -13.05
C THR A 42 -15.74 -2.92 -12.54
N SER A 43 -16.17 -1.73 -12.96
CA SER A 43 -15.72 -0.49 -12.33
C SER A 43 -16.32 -0.49 -10.93
N ALA A 44 -15.47 -0.59 -9.92
CA ALA A 44 -15.89 -0.36 -8.54
C ALA A 44 -16.51 1.04 -8.48
N ALA A 45 -17.78 1.10 -8.09
CA ALA A 45 -18.49 2.34 -7.90
C ALA A 45 -17.72 3.19 -6.88
N ALA A 46 -17.34 4.40 -7.27
CA ALA A 46 -16.85 5.39 -6.34
C ALA A 46 -17.90 5.61 -5.25
N PRO A 47 -17.51 5.63 -3.96
CA PRO A 47 -18.46 5.86 -2.88
C PRO A 47 -19.12 7.23 -3.09
N SER A 48 -20.44 7.28 -2.94
CA SER A 48 -21.24 8.50 -2.97
C SER A 48 -20.74 9.45 -1.88
N GLY A 49 -20.23 10.62 -2.28
CA GLY A 49 -19.52 11.51 -1.40
C GLY A 49 -20.33 11.99 -0.20
N GLY A 50 -19.84 11.69 0.99
CA GLY A 50 -20.13 12.44 2.19
C GLY A 50 -19.55 13.85 2.09
N SER A 51 -20.10 14.79 2.86
CA SER A 51 -19.62 16.19 2.93
C SER A 51 -18.36 16.36 3.79
N GLY A 52 -17.84 15.29 4.38
CA GLY A 52 -16.70 15.28 5.29
C GLY A 52 -15.35 15.53 4.64
N GLU A 53 -14.33 15.71 5.45
CA GLU A 53 -12.93 15.78 5.00
C GLU A 53 -12.53 14.47 4.32
N THR A 54 -11.72 14.57 3.28
CA THR A 54 -11.18 13.39 2.59
C THR A 54 -9.85 13.00 3.18
N ALA A 55 -9.65 11.69 3.40
CA ALA A 55 -8.39 11.14 3.87
C ALA A 55 -7.92 9.99 2.99
N VAL A 56 -6.63 9.97 2.68
CA VAL A 56 -5.98 8.85 2.02
C VAL A 56 -5.43 7.92 3.09
N LEU A 57 -5.85 6.65 3.05
CA LEU A 57 -5.32 5.56 3.85
C LEU A 57 -4.28 4.81 3.04
N ALA A 58 -3.00 5.03 3.34
CA ALA A 58 -1.90 4.31 2.74
C ALA A 58 -1.86 2.86 3.23
N THR A 59 -1.64 1.92 2.32
CA THR A 59 -1.69 0.48 2.63
C THR A 59 -0.38 -0.23 2.21
N GLY A 60 -0.43 -1.13 1.28
CA GLY A 60 0.67 -1.87 0.69
C GLY A 60 0.27 -2.38 -0.68
N GLY A 61 0.96 -3.37 -1.21
CA GLY A 61 0.60 -4.00 -2.48
C GLY A 61 -0.82 -4.55 -2.48
N SER A 62 -1.50 -4.50 -3.62
CA SER A 62 -2.94 -4.84 -3.75
C SER A 62 -3.29 -6.30 -3.39
N THR A 63 -2.32 -7.21 -3.43
CA THR A 63 -2.46 -8.62 -3.03
C THR A 63 -2.07 -8.87 -1.56
N GLY A 64 -1.67 -7.82 -0.83
CA GLY A 64 -1.29 -7.88 0.57
C GLY A 64 -2.46 -7.61 1.52
N THR A 65 -2.29 -8.02 2.79
CA THR A 65 -3.31 -7.86 3.85
C THR A 65 -3.63 -6.39 4.13
N TYR A 66 -2.66 -5.47 4.06
CA TYR A 66 -2.89 -4.03 4.28
C TYR A 66 -3.97 -3.47 3.35
N TYR A 67 -3.86 -3.78 2.06
CA TYR A 67 -4.83 -3.27 1.08
C TYR A 67 -6.22 -3.88 1.30
N GLY A 68 -6.30 -5.19 1.57
CA GLY A 68 -7.56 -5.86 1.86
C GLY A 68 -8.26 -5.28 3.10
N VAL A 69 -7.52 -5.13 4.21
CA VAL A 69 -8.04 -4.55 5.46
C VAL A 69 -8.40 -3.08 5.27
N GLY A 70 -7.52 -2.28 4.67
CA GLY A 70 -7.76 -0.85 4.44
C GLY A 70 -8.98 -0.59 3.56
N SER A 71 -9.14 -1.35 2.47
CA SER A 71 -10.31 -1.26 1.60
C SER A 71 -11.60 -1.68 2.32
N GLY A 72 -11.52 -2.74 3.14
CA GLY A 72 -12.62 -3.17 4.00
C GLY A 72 -13.00 -2.09 5.03
N MET A 73 -12.03 -1.46 5.67
CA MET A 73 -12.26 -0.33 6.59
C MET A 73 -12.98 0.82 5.89
N CYS A 74 -12.52 1.24 4.71
CA CYS A 74 -13.19 2.29 3.92
C CYS A 74 -14.64 1.90 3.60
N THR A 75 -14.87 0.66 3.18
CA THR A 75 -16.21 0.16 2.84
C THR A 75 -17.17 0.20 4.03
N VAL A 76 -16.69 -0.17 5.23
CA VAL A 76 -17.51 -0.24 6.44
C VAL A 76 -17.69 1.13 7.09
N LEU A 77 -16.62 1.94 7.14
CA LEU A 77 -16.63 3.18 7.91
C LEU A 77 -17.20 4.38 7.13
N ASN A 78 -16.92 4.51 5.84
CA ASN A 78 -17.43 5.64 5.06
C ASN A 78 -18.96 5.83 5.12
N PRO A 79 -19.81 4.77 5.10
CA PRO A 79 -21.24 4.93 5.28
C PRO A 79 -21.66 5.44 6.68
N ILE A 80 -20.77 5.29 7.69
CA ILE A 80 -21.05 5.64 9.09
C ILE A 80 -20.52 7.03 9.43
N ILE A 81 -19.29 7.34 9.01
CA ILE A 81 -18.57 8.56 9.40
C ILE A 81 -18.24 9.46 8.21
N GLY A 82 -18.71 9.15 6.99
CA GLY A 82 -18.35 9.88 5.77
C GLY A 82 -18.76 11.35 5.76
N ASP A 83 -19.68 11.75 6.61
CA ASP A 83 -20.00 13.17 6.82
C ASP A 83 -18.93 13.93 7.61
N VAL A 84 -18.05 13.22 8.32
CA VAL A 84 -16.92 13.77 9.06
C VAL A 84 -15.61 13.46 8.36
N LEU A 85 -15.40 12.19 7.98
CA LEU A 85 -14.19 11.72 7.34
C LEU A 85 -14.52 10.67 6.27
N ASN A 86 -14.16 10.93 5.01
CA ASN A 86 -14.33 10.01 3.90
C ASN A 86 -12.96 9.47 3.46
N MET A 87 -12.73 8.19 3.65
CA MET A 87 -11.43 7.54 3.44
C MET A 87 -11.34 6.85 2.08
N THR A 88 -10.16 6.90 1.48
CA THR A 88 -9.82 6.11 0.29
C THR A 88 -8.53 5.33 0.53
N ALA A 89 -8.59 4.01 0.42
CA ALA A 89 -7.41 3.16 0.51
C ALA A 89 -6.59 3.26 -0.78
N THR A 90 -5.27 3.40 -0.64
CA THR A 90 -4.32 3.44 -1.77
C THR A 90 -3.23 2.40 -1.60
N SER A 91 -2.84 1.77 -2.72
CA SER A 91 -1.68 0.87 -2.75
C SER A 91 -0.39 1.67 -2.70
N THR A 92 0.60 1.16 -1.97
CA THR A 92 1.92 1.76 -1.77
C THR A 92 3.01 0.69 -1.72
N GLY A 93 4.29 1.10 -1.64
CA GLY A 93 5.43 0.24 -1.32
C GLY A 93 5.53 -0.15 0.16
N ALA A 94 4.47 -0.03 0.92
CA ALA A 94 4.29 -0.40 2.33
C ALA A 94 5.02 0.53 3.33
N SER A 95 5.55 -0.04 4.43
CA SER A 95 5.72 0.68 5.70
C SER A 95 6.62 1.93 5.64
N LYS A 96 7.75 1.90 4.92
CA LYS A 96 8.63 3.09 4.82
C LYS A 96 7.96 4.22 4.03
N GLU A 97 7.40 3.89 2.85
CA GLU A 97 6.68 4.88 2.04
C GLU A 97 5.49 5.47 2.82
N ASN A 98 4.83 4.65 3.63
CA ASN A 98 3.67 5.07 4.42
C ASN A 98 4.07 6.08 5.50
N VAL A 99 5.16 5.85 6.23
CA VAL A 99 5.71 6.81 7.19
C VAL A 99 6.09 8.11 6.49
N GLN A 100 6.89 8.03 5.43
CA GLN A 100 7.34 9.20 4.67
C GLN A 100 6.16 9.99 4.09
N GLY A 101 5.15 9.29 3.58
CA GLY A 101 3.95 9.92 3.05
C GLY A 101 3.08 10.62 4.11
N ILE A 102 3.09 10.16 5.38
CA ILE A 102 2.51 10.90 6.51
C ILE A 102 3.33 12.17 6.79
N THR A 103 4.66 12.05 6.90
CA THR A 103 5.58 13.16 7.13
C THR A 103 5.44 14.24 6.04
N ASP A 104 5.32 13.84 4.78
CA ASP A 104 5.12 14.74 3.64
C ASP A 104 3.69 15.30 3.52
N GLY A 105 2.75 14.84 4.35
CA GLY A 105 1.33 15.22 4.28
C GLY A 105 0.57 14.64 3.09
N LYS A 106 1.15 13.66 2.40
CA LYS A 106 0.55 12.95 1.26
C LYS A 106 -0.57 12.02 1.70
N TYR A 107 -0.40 11.40 2.87
CA TYR A 107 -1.36 10.49 3.50
C TYR A 107 -1.79 11.03 4.85
N GLN A 108 -3.04 10.81 5.24
CA GLN A 108 -3.58 11.19 6.54
C GLN A 108 -3.62 10.00 7.50
N LEU A 109 -3.72 8.79 6.94
CA LEU A 109 -3.75 7.52 7.66
C LEU A 109 -2.86 6.50 6.95
N ALA A 110 -2.30 5.56 7.70
CA ALA A 110 -1.49 4.50 7.13
C ALA A 110 -1.60 3.20 7.92
N ILE A 111 -1.51 2.06 7.23
CA ILE A 111 -1.28 0.75 7.84
C ILE A 111 0.21 0.44 7.64
N LEU A 112 0.90 0.13 8.72
CA LEU A 112 2.33 -0.15 8.71
C LEU A 112 2.74 -1.06 9.88
N GLN A 113 3.92 -1.65 9.79
CA GLN A 113 4.49 -2.45 10.85
C GLN A 113 4.92 -1.60 12.05
N SER A 114 4.68 -2.09 13.26
CA SER A 114 5.01 -1.38 14.50
C SER A 114 6.51 -1.22 14.74
N ASP A 115 7.31 -2.17 14.31
CA ASP A 115 8.77 -2.10 14.34
C ASP A 115 9.28 -1.00 13.39
N VAL A 116 8.76 -0.91 12.17
CA VAL A 116 9.10 0.16 11.22
C VAL A 116 8.74 1.54 11.76
N LEU A 117 7.59 1.70 12.45
CA LEU A 117 7.27 2.96 13.13
C LEU A 117 8.30 3.31 14.22
N THR A 118 8.75 2.29 14.96
CA THR A 118 9.78 2.49 16.00
C THR A 118 11.11 2.92 15.38
N TYR A 119 11.53 2.29 14.26
CA TYR A 119 12.76 2.68 13.55
C TYR A 119 12.65 4.10 12.98
N ALA A 120 11.50 4.47 12.43
CA ALA A 120 11.25 5.82 11.95
C ALA A 120 11.43 6.86 13.04
N HIS A 121 10.79 6.67 14.19
CA HIS A 121 10.90 7.58 15.32
C HIS A 121 12.32 7.71 15.89
N ASN A 122 13.14 6.67 15.77
CA ASN A 122 14.52 6.65 16.26
C ASN A 122 15.55 7.06 15.20
N GLY A 123 15.16 7.21 13.93
CA GLY A 123 16.10 7.41 12.81
C GLY A 123 17.05 6.22 12.67
N GLN A 124 16.50 5.00 12.62
CA GLN A 124 17.26 3.76 12.60
C GLN A 124 16.94 2.94 11.35
N ASP A 125 17.85 2.04 11.00
CA ASP A 125 17.72 1.07 9.92
C ASP A 125 17.46 1.71 8.56
N MET A 126 16.21 1.69 8.08
CA MET A 126 15.83 2.27 6.80
C MET A 126 15.62 3.78 6.84
N PHE A 127 15.76 4.42 8.00
CA PHE A 127 15.62 5.86 8.20
C PHE A 127 16.94 6.47 8.65
N GLU A 128 17.42 7.48 7.93
CA GLU A 128 18.68 8.18 8.24
C GLU A 128 18.51 9.21 9.37
N GLU A 129 17.29 9.76 9.48
CA GLU A 129 16.91 10.76 10.48
C GLU A 129 15.58 10.39 11.11
N PRO A 130 15.30 10.82 12.36
CA PRO A 130 14.01 10.58 13.01
C PRO A 130 12.84 11.18 12.24
N GLU A 131 11.84 10.35 11.94
CA GLU A 131 10.54 10.76 11.39
C GLU A 131 9.44 10.53 12.44
N THR A 132 8.95 11.60 13.05
CA THR A 132 8.08 11.52 14.24
C THR A 132 6.64 11.97 14.00
N ASP A 133 6.28 12.33 12.76
CA ASP A 133 4.94 12.84 12.42
C ASP A 133 3.89 11.72 12.34
N ALA A 134 4.32 10.49 12.04
CA ALA A 134 3.45 9.32 12.09
C ALA A 134 3.23 8.88 13.55
N LEU A 135 1.96 8.86 13.97
CA LEU A 135 1.58 8.51 15.34
C LEU A 135 0.79 7.20 15.38
N TRP A 136 0.99 6.43 16.44
CA TRP A 136 0.23 5.20 16.69
C TRP A 136 -1.23 5.51 17.03
N VAL A 137 -2.16 4.85 16.34
CA VAL A 137 -3.61 4.94 16.62
C VAL A 137 -4.14 3.65 17.22
N ALA A 138 -3.92 2.52 16.55
CA ALA A 138 -4.43 1.21 16.99
C ALA A 138 -3.63 0.07 16.39
N GLY A 139 -3.62 -1.09 17.08
CA GLY A 139 -3.19 -2.36 16.50
C GLY A 139 -4.36 -3.03 15.77
N LEU A 140 -4.13 -3.50 14.55
CA LEU A 140 -5.17 -4.13 13.74
C LEU A 140 -5.08 -5.65 13.80
N TYR A 141 -3.92 -6.22 13.57
CA TYR A 141 -3.69 -7.67 13.56
C TYR A 141 -2.20 -7.99 13.71
N ASN A 142 -1.89 -9.26 13.97
CA ASN A 142 -0.52 -9.74 14.00
C ASN A 142 -0.03 -10.05 12.60
N GLU A 143 1.18 -9.64 12.27
CA GLU A 143 1.87 -10.05 11.06
C GLU A 143 2.79 -11.23 11.34
N THR A 144 2.80 -12.17 10.40
CA THR A 144 3.64 -13.37 10.47
C THR A 144 4.64 -13.34 9.35
N VAL A 145 5.91 -13.55 9.67
CA VAL A 145 6.95 -13.80 8.65
C VAL A 145 6.72 -15.19 8.08
N GLN A 146 6.47 -15.26 6.80
CA GLN A 146 6.25 -16.50 6.04
C GLN A 146 7.29 -16.58 4.93
N ILE A 147 7.89 -17.74 4.74
CA ILE A 147 8.80 -18.01 3.63
C ILE A 147 8.17 -19.09 2.77
N THR A 148 7.85 -18.75 1.53
CA THR A 148 7.36 -19.69 0.54
C THR A 148 8.52 -20.08 -0.36
N ALA A 149 8.79 -21.37 -0.50
CA ALA A 149 9.93 -21.87 -1.29
C ALA A 149 9.52 -22.99 -2.22
N ARG A 150 10.26 -23.14 -3.29
CA ARG A 150 10.11 -24.28 -4.21
C ARG A 150 10.60 -25.56 -3.55
N GLY A 151 10.11 -26.71 -4.07
CA GLY A 151 10.34 -28.01 -3.46
C GLY A 151 11.81 -28.32 -3.18
N GLY A 152 12.07 -28.87 -1.99
CA GLY A 152 13.39 -29.27 -1.52
C GLY A 152 14.07 -28.27 -0.59
N ILE A 153 13.62 -27.02 -0.50
CA ILE A 153 14.09 -26.01 0.48
C ILE A 153 13.21 -26.12 1.73
N THR A 154 13.82 -26.46 2.85
CA THR A 154 13.13 -26.71 4.12
C THR A 154 13.69 -25.91 5.29
N ASP A 155 14.84 -25.26 5.08
CA ASP A 155 15.52 -24.44 6.08
C ASP A 155 16.06 -23.15 5.46
N VAL A 156 16.15 -22.07 6.26
CA VAL A 156 16.63 -20.76 5.80
C VAL A 156 18.07 -20.84 5.31
N SER A 157 18.93 -21.66 5.93
CA SER A 157 20.33 -21.84 5.50
C SER A 157 20.47 -22.39 4.07
N GLU A 158 19.43 -23.07 3.54
CA GLU A 158 19.40 -23.60 2.18
C GLU A 158 19.10 -22.52 1.12
N LEU A 159 18.80 -21.29 1.55
CA LEU A 159 18.64 -20.14 0.67
C LEU A 159 19.97 -19.64 0.10
N ALA A 160 21.11 -20.07 0.62
CA ALA A 160 22.43 -19.70 0.11
C ALA A 160 22.54 -20.01 -1.41
N GLY A 161 22.92 -18.98 -2.20
CA GLY A 161 23.00 -19.05 -3.65
C GLY A 161 21.67 -19.11 -4.40
N LYS A 162 20.53 -19.08 -3.70
CA LYS A 162 19.20 -19.09 -4.30
C LYS A 162 18.74 -17.70 -4.71
N THR A 163 17.79 -17.65 -5.62
CA THR A 163 17.12 -16.40 -6.01
C THR A 163 15.92 -16.20 -5.10
N VAL A 164 15.96 -15.14 -4.27
CA VAL A 164 14.99 -14.90 -3.22
C VAL A 164 14.35 -13.51 -3.35
N CYS A 165 13.03 -13.48 -3.40
CA CYS A 165 12.28 -12.23 -3.29
C CYS A 165 12.11 -11.85 -1.83
N VAL A 166 12.63 -10.67 -1.46
CA VAL A 166 12.63 -10.17 -0.08
C VAL A 166 11.51 -9.15 0.20
N GLY A 167 10.53 -9.04 -0.70
CA GLY A 167 9.45 -8.04 -0.64
C GLY A 167 9.76 -6.80 -1.46
N ASP A 168 8.87 -5.81 -1.40
CA ASP A 168 9.10 -4.53 -2.05
C ASP A 168 10.26 -3.78 -1.37
N ARG A 169 11.02 -3.03 -2.15
CA ARG A 169 12.16 -2.26 -1.63
C ARG A 169 11.68 -1.20 -0.63
N GLY A 170 12.26 -1.20 0.56
CA GLY A 170 11.85 -0.33 1.67
C GLY A 170 10.60 -0.81 2.41
N SER A 171 10.07 -2.00 2.10
CA SER A 171 8.98 -2.59 2.88
C SER A 171 9.48 -3.15 4.22
N GLY A 172 8.57 -3.29 5.19
CA GLY A 172 8.89 -4.01 6.43
C GLY A 172 9.23 -5.48 6.16
N THR A 173 8.69 -6.09 5.08
CA THR A 173 9.06 -7.44 4.63
C THR A 173 10.53 -7.52 4.26
N GLU A 174 11.07 -6.57 3.50
CA GLU A 174 12.50 -6.50 3.18
C GLU A 174 13.36 -6.43 4.44
N PHE A 175 12.94 -5.62 5.39
CA PHE A 175 13.64 -5.47 6.65
C PHE A 175 13.64 -6.78 7.46
N ASN A 176 12.46 -7.41 7.62
CA ASN A 176 12.37 -8.68 8.34
C ASN A 176 13.09 -9.83 7.61
N ALA A 177 13.11 -9.83 6.28
CA ALA A 177 13.91 -10.79 5.51
C ALA A 177 15.40 -10.69 5.86
N ARG A 178 15.93 -9.47 5.96
CA ARG A 178 17.32 -9.24 6.40
C ARG A 178 17.56 -9.77 7.81
N GLN A 179 16.69 -9.45 8.75
CA GLN A 179 16.79 -9.94 10.14
C GLN A 179 16.77 -11.46 10.23
N VAL A 180 15.90 -12.12 9.47
CA VAL A 180 15.84 -13.58 9.44
C VAL A 180 17.14 -14.17 8.88
N LEU A 181 17.64 -13.63 7.76
CA LEU A 181 18.92 -14.09 7.18
C LEU A 181 20.08 -13.89 8.18
N GLU A 182 20.17 -12.73 8.82
CA GLU A 182 21.20 -12.42 9.83
C GLU A 182 21.12 -13.38 11.01
N ALA A 183 19.93 -13.78 11.46
CA ALA A 183 19.76 -14.75 12.53
C ALA A 183 20.31 -16.15 12.17
N TYR A 184 20.41 -16.46 10.87
CA TYR A 184 21.05 -17.66 10.34
C TYR A 184 22.51 -17.44 9.90
N GLY A 185 23.09 -16.29 10.25
CA GLY A 185 24.47 -15.94 9.87
C GLY A 185 24.66 -15.63 8.38
N MET A 186 23.57 -15.28 7.69
CA MET A 186 23.55 -14.96 6.27
C MET A 186 23.32 -13.46 6.05
N THR A 187 23.71 -12.99 4.88
CA THR A 187 23.46 -11.62 4.42
C THR A 187 22.87 -11.64 3.00
N TYR A 188 22.57 -10.48 2.45
CA TYR A 188 22.14 -10.37 1.06
C TYR A 188 23.23 -10.78 0.05
N ASP A 189 24.51 -10.82 0.45
CA ASP A 189 25.60 -11.31 -0.39
C ASP A 189 25.57 -12.83 -0.58
N ASP A 190 24.88 -13.55 0.32
CA ASP A 190 24.75 -15.00 0.26
C ASP A 190 23.61 -15.49 -0.64
N ILE A 191 22.74 -14.58 -1.12
CA ILE A 191 21.58 -14.90 -1.98
C ILE A 191 21.53 -13.99 -3.21
N ASN A 192 20.78 -14.41 -4.24
CA ASN A 192 20.45 -13.54 -5.37
C ASN A 192 19.15 -12.78 -5.03
N VAL A 193 19.28 -11.57 -4.52
CA VAL A 193 18.13 -10.77 -4.05
C VAL A 193 17.29 -10.27 -5.21
N THR A 194 15.99 -10.46 -5.12
CA THR A 194 14.99 -9.80 -5.98
C THR A 194 13.97 -9.06 -5.11
N TYR A 195 13.33 -8.06 -5.70
CA TYR A 195 12.31 -7.25 -5.03
C TYR A 195 11.01 -7.30 -5.82
N GLY A 196 9.88 -7.22 -5.14
CA GLY A 196 8.57 -7.19 -5.78
C GLY A 196 7.45 -7.39 -4.78
N SER A 197 6.22 -7.14 -5.27
CA SER A 197 5.01 -7.37 -4.50
C SER A 197 4.81 -8.87 -4.22
N PHE A 198 3.94 -9.20 -3.25
CA PHE A 198 3.61 -10.59 -2.94
C PHE A 198 2.98 -11.33 -4.14
N GLY A 199 2.18 -10.61 -4.95
CA GLY A 199 1.60 -11.18 -6.16
C GLY A 199 2.66 -11.52 -7.21
N ASP A 200 3.57 -10.57 -7.50
CA ASP A 200 4.68 -10.80 -8.44
C ASP A 200 5.57 -11.96 -7.97
N ALA A 201 5.90 -12.01 -6.69
CA ALA A 201 6.70 -13.08 -6.11
C ALA A 201 6.02 -14.45 -6.25
N SER A 202 4.69 -14.53 -6.03
CA SER A 202 3.92 -15.76 -6.22
C SER A 202 3.94 -16.23 -7.67
N GLU A 203 3.77 -15.33 -8.64
CA GLU A 203 3.87 -15.67 -10.06
C GLU A 203 5.28 -16.11 -10.45
N GLN A 204 6.31 -15.42 -9.95
CA GLN A 204 7.71 -15.79 -10.21
C GLN A 204 8.05 -17.16 -9.61
N LEU A 205 7.54 -17.50 -8.42
CA LEU A 205 7.67 -18.84 -7.83
C LEU A 205 7.01 -19.91 -8.71
N LYS A 206 5.77 -19.71 -9.17
CA LYS A 206 5.07 -20.62 -10.09
C LYS A 206 5.88 -20.86 -11.35
N ASN A 207 6.40 -19.79 -11.94
CA ASN A 207 7.16 -19.83 -13.18
C ASN A 207 8.61 -20.30 -13.02
N GLY A 208 9.07 -20.53 -11.80
CA GLY A 208 10.44 -20.96 -11.52
C GLY A 208 11.51 -19.91 -11.76
N GLN A 209 11.13 -18.65 -11.71
CA GLN A 209 12.05 -17.52 -11.88
C GLN A 209 12.77 -17.16 -10.58
N ILE A 210 12.15 -17.48 -9.43
CA ILE A 210 12.77 -17.38 -8.10
C ILE A 210 12.61 -18.70 -7.36
N ASP A 211 13.45 -18.93 -6.35
CA ASP A 211 13.46 -20.14 -5.53
C ASP A 211 12.66 -20.00 -4.25
N ALA A 212 12.62 -18.80 -3.68
CA ALA A 212 11.88 -18.49 -2.44
C ALA A 212 11.41 -17.04 -2.41
N ALA A 213 10.41 -16.76 -1.57
CA ALA A 213 9.91 -15.42 -1.31
C ALA A 213 9.56 -15.25 0.16
N PHE A 214 9.91 -14.09 0.71
CA PHE A 214 9.44 -13.62 2.01
C PHE A 214 8.11 -12.90 1.87
N THR A 215 7.21 -13.16 2.81
CA THR A 215 5.92 -12.49 2.95
C THR A 215 5.70 -12.18 4.42
N VAL A 216 5.60 -10.91 4.78
CA VAL A 216 5.25 -10.47 6.14
C VAL A 216 3.88 -9.84 6.08
N ALA A 217 2.89 -10.55 6.59
CA ALA A 217 1.48 -10.18 6.46
C ALA A 217 0.61 -10.96 7.45
N GLY A 218 -0.65 -10.57 7.56
CA GLY A 218 -1.66 -11.39 8.23
C GLY A 218 -1.84 -12.72 7.50
N ALA A 219 -1.93 -13.82 8.26
CA ALA A 219 -2.18 -15.16 7.72
C ALA A 219 -3.67 -15.54 7.89
N PRO A 220 -4.30 -16.13 6.84
CA PRO A 220 -3.76 -16.46 5.52
C PRO A 220 -3.59 -15.22 4.63
N THR A 221 -2.53 -15.19 3.82
CA THR A 221 -2.28 -14.14 2.84
C THR A 221 -2.82 -14.57 1.47
N VAL A 222 -3.49 -13.67 0.75
CA VAL A 222 -4.11 -13.97 -0.55
C VAL A 222 -3.08 -14.55 -1.53
N ALA A 223 -1.94 -13.89 -1.70
CA ALA A 223 -0.89 -14.34 -2.61
C ALA A 223 -0.39 -15.76 -2.33
N ILE A 224 -0.25 -16.14 -1.03
CA ILE A 224 0.16 -17.50 -0.64
C ILE A 224 -0.96 -18.51 -0.88
N THR A 225 -2.22 -18.14 -0.60
CA THR A 225 -3.37 -19.00 -0.84
C THR A 225 -3.55 -19.32 -2.33
N GLU A 226 -3.40 -18.32 -3.19
CA GLU A 226 -3.45 -18.50 -4.64
C GLU A 226 -2.31 -19.38 -5.15
N LEU A 227 -1.10 -19.22 -4.59
CA LEU A 227 0.04 -20.07 -4.91
C LEU A 227 -0.20 -21.53 -4.51
N ALA A 228 -0.80 -21.78 -3.35
CA ALA A 228 -1.06 -23.12 -2.85
C ALA A 228 -2.19 -23.86 -3.59
N THR A 229 -3.03 -23.17 -4.34
CA THR A 229 -4.18 -23.73 -5.07
C THR A 229 -3.95 -23.85 -6.57
N SER A 230 -2.77 -23.52 -7.06
CA SER A 230 -2.42 -23.47 -8.49
C SER A 230 -1.72 -24.72 -9.02
#